data_4aabe0d137612a95b8b17525333f9154
#
_entry.id   4aabe0d137612a95b8b17525333f9154
#
_cell.length_a   1.000
_cell.length_b   1.000
_cell.length_c   1.000
_cell.angle_alpha   90.00
_cell.angle_beta   90.00
_cell.angle_gamma   90.00
#
_symmetry.space_group_name_H-M   'P 1'
#
loop_
_entity.id
_entity.type
_entity.pdbx_description
1 polymer ?
#
loop_
_entity_poly.entity_id
_entity_poly.type
_entity_poly.pdbx_seq_one_letter_code
_entity_poly.pdbx_strand_id
1 'polypeptide(L)'
;MKLITKYFTHLSEEQLAHFAMLAPLYKDWNAQINVISRKDIDELYLKHVLHSLAIAKVVDFKDGTKILDVGTGGGFPGIPLAILYPNCQFVLVDSIGKKIKVVNEIADRLGLTNIKAYHQRAEDVSGQFDFIVTRAVTRIAKFLPWVKGKLLPNGEHELKNGILFLKGGDLAEEIEESNKKVEIFPISHFFDEEFFETKVVAYTRVK
;
A
#
# COMPACT_ATOMS: atom_id res chain seq x y z
N MET A 1 7.20 -10.04 -13.59
CA MET A 1 8.29 -9.07 -13.83
C MET A 1 8.04 -8.15 -15.01
N LYS A 2 7.85 -8.64 -16.25
CA LYS A 2 7.59 -7.77 -17.43
C LYS A 2 6.50 -6.72 -17.20
N LEU A 3 5.47 -7.05 -16.43
CA LEU A 3 4.38 -6.13 -16.10
C LEU A 3 4.86 -4.92 -15.28
N ILE A 4 5.76 -5.12 -14.31
CA ILE A 4 6.27 -4.02 -13.47
C ILE A 4 7.21 -3.13 -14.30
N THR A 5 8.14 -3.74 -15.06
CA THR A 5 9.10 -2.98 -15.88
C THR A 5 8.45 -2.23 -17.05
N LYS A 6 7.23 -2.59 -17.46
CA LYS A 6 6.43 -1.84 -18.43
C LYS A 6 6.15 -0.42 -17.94
N TYR A 7 5.88 -0.25 -16.65
CA TYR A 7 5.42 1.02 -16.07
C TYR A 7 6.44 1.72 -15.18
N PHE A 8 7.46 0.97 -14.72
CA PHE A 8 8.54 1.45 -13.86
C PHE A 8 9.89 1.09 -14.52
N THR A 9 10.40 1.99 -15.36
CA THR A 9 11.53 1.75 -16.25
C THR A 9 12.90 2.02 -15.61
N HIS A 10 12.93 2.72 -14.46
CA HIS A 10 14.17 3.16 -13.81
C HIS A 10 14.43 2.39 -12.49
N LEU A 11 14.05 1.11 -12.44
CA LEU A 11 14.32 0.27 -11.28
C LEU A 11 15.78 -0.14 -11.26
N SER A 12 16.41 -0.11 -10.07
CA SER A 12 17.74 -0.66 -9.86
C SER A 12 17.74 -2.20 -10.01
N GLU A 13 18.93 -2.79 -10.19
CA GLU A 13 19.07 -4.25 -10.22
C GLU A 13 18.57 -4.90 -8.92
N GLU A 14 18.81 -4.28 -7.78
CA GLU A 14 18.34 -4.72 -6.48
C GLU A 14 16.80 -4.69 -6.39
N GLN A 15 16.16 -3.61 -6.82
CA GLN A 15 14.70 -3.52 -6.88
C GLN A 15 14.10 -4.58 -7.80
N LEU A 16 14.71 -4.80 -8.96
CA LEU A 16 14.29 -5.86 -9.90
C LEU A 16 14.40 -7.25 -9.26
N ALA A 17 15.49 -7.52 -8.55
CA ALA A 17 15.66 -8.77 -7.81
C ALA A 17 14.63 -8.94 -6.72
N HIS A 18 14.36 -7.90 -5.91
CA HIS A 18 13.33 -7.93 -4.88
C HIS A 18 11.94 -8.20 -5.46
N PHE A 19 11.54 -7.49 -6.51
CA PHE A 19 10.25 -7.76 -7.16
C PHE A 19 10.18 -9.19 -7.73
N ALA A 20 11.27 -9.73 -8.29
CA ALA A 20 11.29 -11.09 -8.81
C ALA A 20 11.11 -12.15 -7.72
N MET A 21 11.62 -11.91 -6.52
CA MET A 21 11.49 -12.81 -5.36
C MET A 21 10.09 -12.84 -4.75
N LEU A 22 9.24 -11.84 -4.99
CA LEU A 22 7.90 -11.79 -4.36
C LEU A 22 7.05 -13.02 -4.69
N ALA A 23 7.00 -13.44 -5.96
CA ALA A 23 6.12 -14.54 -6.35
C ALA A 23 6.47 -15.88 -5.67
N PRO A 24 7.71 -16.37 -5.67
CA PRO A 24 8.05 -17.58 -4.94
C PRO A 24 7.80 -17.44 -3.43
N LEU A 25 8.17 -16.32 -2.80
CA LEU A 25 7.97 -16.10 -1.37
C LEU A 25 6.49 -16.13 -0.99
N TYR A 26 5.64 -15.42 -1.72
CA TYR A 26 4.20 -15.43 -1.43
C TYR A 26 3.56 -16.79 -1.74
N LYS A 27 4.00 -17.54 -2.74
CA LYS A 27 3.53 -18.90 -3.00
C LYS A 27 3.81 -19.83 -1.81
N ASP A 28 5.04 -19.80 -1.30
CA ASP A 28 5.46 -20.64 -0.18
C ASP A 28 4.69 -20.29 1.11
N TRP A 29 4.56 -19.00 1.41
CA TRP A 29 3.85 -18.56 2.61
C TRP A 29 2.33 -18.76 2.49
N ASN A 30 1.76 -18.53 1.31
CA ASN A 30 0.31 -18.67 1.12
C ASN A 30 -0.16 -20.13 1.22
N ALA A 31 0.73 -21.10 1.00
CA ALA A 31 0.46 -22.51 1.26
C ALA A 31 0.25 -22.79 2.77
N GLN A 32 0.86 -21.99 3.64
CA GLN A 32 0.80 -22.14 5.10
C GLN A 32 -0.20 -21.20 5.76
N ILE A 33 -0.21 -19.93 5.32
CA ILE A 33 -1.04 -18.87 5.86
C ILE A 33 -1.67 -18.12 4.68
N ASN A 34 -2.99 -18.20 4.56
CA ASN A 34 -3.74 -17.58 3.46
C ASN A 34 -3.75 -16.04 3.60
N VAL A 35 -2.74 -15.36 3.05
CA VAL A 35 -2.62 -13.88 3.03
C VAL A 35 -3.09 -13.28 1.71
N ILE A 36 -3.17 -14.10 0.66
CA ILE A 36 -3.70 -13.77 -0.66
C ILE A 36 -4.74 -14.82 -1.02
N SER A 37 -5.84 -14.44 -1.66
CA SER A 37 -6.84 -15.41 -2.09
C SER A 37 -6.19 -16.44 -3.04
N ARG A 38 -6.63 -17.72 -2.95
CA ARG A 38 -6.09 -18.79 -3.80
C ARG A 38 -6.31 -18.53 -5.30
N LYS A 39 -7.31 -17.72 -5.63
CA LYS A 39 -7.62 -17.34 -7.02
C LYS A 39 -6.68 -16.25 -7.55
N ASP A 40 -6.10 -15.44 -6.65
CA ASP A 40 -5.31 -14.26 -7.02
C ASP A 40 -3.79 -14.49 -6.91
N ILE A 41 -3.35 -15.62 -6.34
CA ILE A 41 -1.91 -15.88 -6.13
C ILE A 41 -1.13 -15.96 -7.46
N ASP A 42 -1.74 -16.51 -8.51
CA ASP A 42 -1.11 -16.60 -9.83
C ASP A 42 -1.11 -15.24 -10.56
N GLU A 43 -1.94 -14.30 -10.11
CA GLU A 43 -2.01 -12.91 -10.60
C GLU A 43 -1.39 -11.92 -9.61
N LEU A 44 -0.47 -12.37 -8.74
CA LEU A 44 0.19 -11.57 -7.73
C LEU A 44 0.69 -10.23 -8.27
N TYR A 45 1.40 -10.26 -9.40
CA TYR A 45 1.98 -9.04 -9.96
C TYR A 45 0.94 -8.05 -10.44
N LEU A 46 -0.17 -8.49 -11.00
CA LEU A 46 -1.24 -7.62 -11.48
C LEU A 46 -2.07 -7.10 -10.30
N LYS A 47 -2.68 -8.03 -9.55
CA LYS A 47 -3.73 -7.71 -8.57
C LYS A 47 -3.19 -7.20 -7.23
N HIS A 48 -1.92 -7.46 -6.94
CA HIS A 48 -1.34 -7.05 -5.66
C HIS A 48 -0.15 -6.11 -5.84
N VAL A 49 0.88 -6.48 -6.58
CA VAL A 49 2.09 -5.66 -6.70
C VAL A 49 1.81 -4.39 -7.51
N LEU A 50 1.39 -4.50 -8.77
CA LEU A 50 1.13 -3.33 -9.63
C LEU A 50 0.00 -2.46 -9.06
N HIS A 51 -1.06 -3.07 -8.52
CA HIS A 51 -2.12 -2.34 -7.83
C HIS A 51 -1.58 -1.50 -6.67
N SER A 52 -0.66 -2.03 -5.86
CA SER A 52 0.00 -1.27 -4.79
C SER A 52 0.83 -0.11 -5.32
N LEU A 53 1.55 -0.35 -6.41
CA LEU A 53 2.39 0.66 -7.06
C LEU A 53 1.61 1.77 -7.78
N ALA A 54 0.28 1.65 -7.92
CA ALA A 54 -0.56 2.73 -8.42
C ALA A 54 -0.47 3.98 -7.54
N ILE A 55 -0.20 3.84 -6.25
CA ILE A 55 0.04 4.96 -5.33
C ILE A 55 1.22 5.81 -5.81
N ALA A 56 2.28 5.18 -6.31
CA ALA A 56 3.47 5.87 -6.83
C ALA A 56 3.22 6.66 -8.13
N LYS A 57 2.07 6.47 -8.79
CA LYS A 57 1.65 7.28 -9.93
C LYS A 57 0.90 8.55 -9.50
N VAL A 58 0.46 8.60 -8.24
CA VAL A 58 -0.27 9.74 -7.65
C VAL A 58 0.65 10.60 -6.80
N VAL A 59 1.60 9.99 -6.10
CA VAL A 59 2.57 10.69 -5.26
C VAL A 59 3.95 10.06 -5.41
N ASP A 60 4.95 10.89 -5.69
CA ASP A 60 6.35 10.49 -5.65
C ASP A 60 6.91 10.80 -4.25
N PHE A 61 7.16 9.75 -3.48
CA PHE A 61 7.65 9.91 -2.11
C PHE A 61 9.11 10.34 -2.11
N LYS A 62 9.39 11.45 -1.43
CA LYS A 62 10.75 11.94 -1.23
C LYS A 62 11.48 11.10 -0.19
N ASP A 63 12.81 11.09 -0.26
CA ASP A 63 13.64 10.43 0.74
C ASP A 63 13.31 10.89 2.16
N GLY A 64 13.27 9.94 3.08
CA GLY A 64 12.92 10.18 4.47
C GLY A 64 11.42 10.23 4.79
N THR A 65 10.54 10.16 3.77
CA THR A 65 9.08 10.11 3.96
C THR A 65 8.68 8.95 4.87
N LYS A 66 7.81 9.22 5.83
CA LYS A 66 7.26 8.22 6.77
C LYS A 66 5.86 7.82 6.34
N ILE A 67 5.66 6.55 6.05
CA ILE A 67 4.40 6.00 5.55
C ILE A 67 3.87 4.95 6.54
N LEU A 68 2.58 5.06 6.89
CA LEU A 68 1.85 4.06 7.66
C LEU A 68 0.93 3.26 6.73
N ASP A 69 1.11 1.94 6.66
CA ASP A 69 0.19 1.02 5.96
C ASP A 69 -0.74 0.37 6.98
N VAL A 70 -2.02 0.71 6.91
CA VAL A 70 -3.04 0.25 7.86
C VAL A 70 -3.84 -0.90 7.26
N GLY A 71 -3.86 -2.02 7.98
CA GLY A 71 -4.50 -3.24 7.52
C GLY A 71 -3.71 -3.85 6.36
N THR A 72 -2.39 -3.89 6.51
CA THR A 72 -1.46 -4.30 5.46
C THR A 72 -1.71 -5.71 4.90
N GLY A 73 -2.40 -6.55 5.65
CA GLY A 73 -2.69 -7.92 5.23
C GLY A 73 -1.40 -8.72 5.02
N GLY A 74 -1.21 -9.16 3.81
CA GLY A 74 0.03 -9.81 3.39
C GLY A 74 1.16 -8.86 3.05
N GLY A 75 1.11 -7.58 3.44
CA GLY A 75 2.13 -6.59 3.14
C GLY A 75 1.79 -5.68 1.93
N PHE A 76 0.49 -5.53 1.62
CA PHE A 76 0.05 -4.72 0.48
C PHE A 76 -0.82 -3.55 0.93
N PRO A 77 -0.46 -2.30 0.57
CA PRO A 77 0.53 -1.91 -0.43
C PRO A 77 1.98 -1.75 0.08
N GLY A 78 2.25 -1.91 1.38
CA GLY A 78 3.51 -1.53 2.02
C GLY A 78 4.78 -2.13 1.43
N ILE A 79 4.85 -3.46 1.22
CA ILE A 79 6.06 -4.14 0.71
C ILE A 79 6.41 -3.67 -0.71
N PRO A 80 5.50 -3.65 -1.70
CA PRO A 80 5.82 -3.13 -3.02
C PRO A 80 6.31 -1.68 -3.02
N LEU A 81 5.69 -0.83 -2.18
CA LEU A 81 6.11 0.56 -2.05
C LEU A 81 7.49 0.69 -1.37
N ALA A 82 7.78 -0.13 -0.37
CA ALA A 82 9.08 -0.12 0.29
C ALA A 82 10.22 -0.59 -0.63
N ILE A 83 9.95 -1.53 -1.52
CA ILE A 83 10.90 -1.92 -2.57
C ILE A 83 11.13 -0.75 -3.53
N LEU A 84 10.08 -0.04 -3.94
CA LEU A 84 10.19 1.09 -4.87
C LEU A 84 10.89 2.30 -4.25
N TYR A 85 10.67 2.56 -2.95
CA TYR A 85 11.20 3.71 -2.21
C TYR A 85 12.11 3.28 -1.06
N PRO A 86 13.34 2.83 -1.34
CA PRO A 86 14.24 2.27 -0.32
C PRO A 86 14.66 3.28 0.75
N ASN A 87 14.64 4.58 0.43
CA ASN A 87 15.00 5.66 1.35
C ASN A 87 13.80 6.22 2.15
N CYS A 88 12.60 5.68 1.99
CA CYS A 88 11.43 5.99 2.80
C CYS A 88 11.30 5.01 3.98
N GLN A 89 10.54 5.38 5.01
CA GLN A 89 10.31 4.55 6.19
C GLN A 89 8.86 4.06 6.20
N PHE A 90 8.67 2.76 6.30
CA PHE A 90 7.35 2.12 6.28
C PHE A 90 7.05 1.46 7.62
N VAL A 91 5.90 1.81 8.21
CA VAL A 91 5.32 1.11 9.35
C VAL A 91 4.06 0.39 8.84
N LEU A 92 4.04 -0.93 8.93
CA LEU A 92 2.95 -1.78 8.47
C LEU A 92 2.23 -2.37 9.67
N VAL A 93 0.90 -2.24 9.74
CA VAL A 93 0.13 -2.79 10.85
C VAL A 93 -1.07 -3.60 10.38
N ASP A 94 -1.35 -4.69 11.10
CA ASP A 94 -2.56 -5.49 10.93
C ASP A 94 -2.97 -6.07 12.29
N SER A 95 -4.27 -6.19 12.51
CA SER A 95 -4.84 -6.80 13.74
C SER A 95 -4.74 -8.32 13.76
N ILE A 96 -4.22 -8.95 12.71
CA ILE A 96 -4.07 -10.40 12.58
C ILE A 96 -2.59 -10.78 12.62
N GLY A 97 -2.12 -11.25 13.77
CA GLY A 97 -0.70 -11.56 14.00
C GLY A 97 -0.08 -12.54 13.01
N LYS A 98 -0.86 -13.52 12.51
CA LYS A 98 -0.38 -14.47 11.49
C LYS A 98 0.01 -13.77 10.19
N LYS A 99 -0.68 -12.71 9.80
CA LYS A 99 -0.35 -11.92 8.60
C LYS A 99 0.94 -11.14 8.81
N ILE A 100 1.09 -10.51 9.96
CA ILE A 100 2.32 -9.77 10.31
C ILE A 100 3.55 -10.70 10.36
N LYS A 101 3.38 -11.95 10.81
CA LYS A 101 4.46 -12.93 10.70
C LYS A 101 4.93 -13.08 9.25
N VAL A 102 4.00 -13.25 8.30
CA VAL A 102 4.34 -13.37 6.87
C VAL A 102 5.03 -12.11 6.36
N VAL A 103 4.52 -10.93 6.73
CA VAL A 103 5.12 -9.63 6.33
C VAL A 103 6.57 -9.53 6.79
N ASN A 104 6.86 -9.85 8.06
CA ASN A 104 8.23 -9.81 8.60
C ASN A 104 9.13 -10.80 7.88
N GLU A 105 8.69 -12.04 7.68
CA GLU A 105 9.47 -13.06 6.98
C GLU A 105 9.79 -12.68 5.53
N ILE A 106 8.83 -12.06 4.82
CA ILE A 106 9.08 -11.58 3.46
C ILE A 106 10.05 -10.40 3.48
N ALA A 107 9.88 -9.44 4.39
CA ALA A 107 10.79 -8.31 4.53
C ALA A 107 12.22 -8.76 4.85
N ASP A 108 12.38 -9.70 5.78
CA ASP A 108 13.68 -10.27 6.16
C ASP A 108 14.33 -11.03 5.00
N ARG A 109 13.57 -11.86 4.26
CA ARG A 109 14.07 -12.60 3.10
C ARG A 109 14.50 -11.71 1.94
N LEU A 110 13.87 -10.54 1.81
CA LEU A 110 14.23 -9.53 0.82
C LEU A 110 15.33 -8.57 1.35
N GLY A 111 15.71 -8.63 2.62
CA GLY A 111 16.67 -7.71 3.21
C GLY A 111 16.16 -6.26 3.30
N LEU A 112 14.85 -6.04 3.36
CA LEU A 112 14.26 -4.71 3.44
C LEU A 112 14.44 -4.12 4.84
N THR A 113 15.34 -3.15 4.98
CA THR A 113 15.65 -2.50 6.28
C THR A 113 14.74 -1.31 6.58
N ASN A 114 13.96 -0.87 5.62
CA ASN A 114 13.10 0.30 5.70
C ASN A 114 11.64 -0.02 6.09
N ILE A 115 11.35 -1.27 6.50
CA ILE A 115 10.05 -1.74 6.98
C ILE A 115 10.12 -2.08 8.47
N LYS A 116 9.06 -1.70 9.19
CA LYS A 116 8.75 -2.22 10.53
C LYS A 116 7.29 -2.68 10.54
N ALA A 117 7.03 -3.97 10.81
CA ALA A 117 5.67 -4.49 10.82
C ALA A 117 5.25 -4.97 12.22
N TYR A 118 4.05 -4.55 12.65
CA TYR A 118 3.55 -4.80 14.00
C TYR A 118 2.15 -5.39 14.00
N HIS A 119 1.94 -6.41 14.83
CA HIS A 119 0.62 -6.92 15.19
C HIS A 119 -0.04 -5.92 16.13
N GLN A 120 -0.77 -4.97 15.57
CA GLN A 120 -1.32 -3.84 16.30
C GLN A 120 -2.56 -3.30 15.58
N ARG A 121 -3.51 -2.73 16.34
CA ARG A 121 -4.58 -1.94 15.74
C ARG A 121 -4.06 -0.56 15.31
N ALA A 122 -4.70 0.02 14.29
CA ALA A 122 -4.29 1.32 13.77
C ALA A 122 -4.41 2.43 14.83
N GLU A 123 -5.42 2.36 15.68
CA GLU A 123 -5.67 3.34 16.76
C GLU A 123 -4.51 3.41 17.76
N ASP A 124 -3.86 2.26 18.00
CA ASP A 124 -2.80 2.12 19.01
C ASP A 124 -1.41 2.49 18.47
N VAL A 125 -1.28 2.74 17.17
CA VAL A 125 0.00 3.14 16.55
C VAL A 125 0.43 4.50 17.08
N SER A 126 1.65 4.57 17.59
CA SER A 126 2.28 5.82 18.05
C SER A 126 3.03 6.53 16.92
N GLY A 127 3.14 7.85 17.02
CA GLY A 127 3.87 8.67 16.07
C GLY A 127 3.00 9.31 15.00
N GLN A 128 3.66 10.06 14.12
CA GLN A 128 3.01 10.76 13.02
C GLN A 128 3.74 10.44 11.71
N PHE A 129 2.98 10.46 10.62
CA PHE A 129 3.38 10.03 9.29
C PHE A 129 3.07 11.12 8.27
N ASP A 130 3.83 11.14 7.19
CA ASP A 130 3.55 12.01 6.06
C ASP A 130 2.34 11.51 5.27
N PHE A 131 2.30 10.20 5.04
CA PHE A 131 1.19 9.56 4.35
C PHE A 131 0.70 8.31 5.11
N ILE A 132 -0.59 8.05 4.95
CA ILE A 132 -1.19 6.79 5.36
C ILE A 132 -1.70 6.12 4.09
N VAL A 133 -1.37 4.86 3.92
CA VAL A 133 -1.84 4.04 2.79
C VAL A 133 -2.68 2.89 3.31
N THR A 134 -3.65 2.46 2.52
CA THR A 134 -4.48 1.30 2.90
C THR A 134 -5.15 0.68 1.68
N ARG A 135 -5.47 -0.61 1.77
CA ARG A 135 -6.19 -1.35 0.74
C ARG A 135 -7.25 -2.27 1.35
N ALA A 136 -8.49 -2.19 0.82
CA ALA A 136 -9.58 -3.12 1.11
C ALA A 136 -9.90 -3.36 2.60
N VAL A 137 -9.71 -2.34 3.47
CA VAL A 137 -9.94 -2.50 4.92
C VAL A 137 -11.40 -2.21 5.29
N THR A 138 -11.90 -0.98 4.99
CA THR A 138 -13.27 -0.56 5.31
C THR A 138 -13.65 0.68 4.51
N ARG A 139 -14.87 1.21 4.71
CA ARG A 139 -15.32 2.48 4.13
C ARG A 139 -14.52 3.66 4.72
N ILE A 140 -14.36 4.74 3.94
CA ILE A 140 -13.56 5.92 4.32
C ILE A 140 -14.03 6.48 5.67
N ALA A 141 -15.33 6.72 5.83
CA ALA A 141 -15.91 7.28 7.06
C ALA A 141 -15.55 6.47 8.32
N LYS A 142 -15.52 5.13 8.20
CA LYS A 142 -15.16 4.23 9.32
C LYS A 142 -13.66 4.17 9.56
N PHE A 143 -12.85 4.44 8.55
CA PHE A 143 -11.39 4.40 8.63
C PHE A 143 -10.80 5.64 9.32
N LEU A 144 -11.35 6.82 9.02
CA LEU A 144 -10.81 8.10 9.50
C LEU A 144 -10.59 8.18 11.01
N PRO A 145 -11.50 7.67 11.88
CA PRO A 145 -11.29 7.67 13.33
C PRO A 145 -10.05 6.88 13.76
N TRP A 146 -9.71 5.79 13.08
CA TRP A 146 -8.57 4.94 13.43
C TRP A 146 -7.22 5.64 13.30
N VAL A 147 -7.15 6.62 12.42
CA VAL A 147 -5.90 7.33 12.08
C VAL A 147 -5.91 8.80 12.49
N LYS A 148 -6.88 9.18 13.32
CA LYS A 148 -7.00 10.56 13.81
C LYS A 148 -5.71 10.99 14.55
N GLY A 149 -5.15 12.14 14.15
CA GLY A 149 -3.94 12.70 14.75
C GLY A 149 -2.62 12.03 14.32
N LYS A 150 -2.65 11.07 13.40
CA LYS A 150 -1.47 10.35 12.94
C LYS A 150 -0.81 10.95 11.68
N LEU A 151 -1.39 11.98 11.08
CA LEU A 151 -0.78 12.69 9.97
C LEU A 151 0.00 13.92 10.46
N LEU A 152 1.18 14.10 9.92
CA LEU A 152 1.94 15.34 10.04
C LEU A 152 1.19 16.48 9.32
N PRO A 153 1.08 17.67 9.93
CA PRO A 153 0.26 18.75 9.38
C PRO A 153 0.80 19.33 8.07
N ASN A 154 2.11 19.31 7.90
CA ASN A 154 2.82 19.88 6.76
C ASN A 154 3.76 18.84 6.15
N GLY A 155 3.88 18.84 4.84
CA GLY A 155 4.80 18.01 4.07
C GLY A 155 5.38 18.77 2.89
N GLU A 156 6.50 18.29 2.38
CA GLU A 156 7.26 18.90 1.28
C GLU A 156 6.86 18.35 -0.10
N HIS A 157 5.94 17.42 -0.15
CA HIS A 157 5.45 16.82 -1.40
C HIS A 157 4.50 17.77 -2.13
N GLU A 158 4.40 17.63 -3.44
CA GLU A 158 3.40 18.37 -4.24
C GLU A 158 1.99 18.01 -3.76
N LEU A 159 1.70 16.71 -3.64
CA LEU A 159 0.51 16.23 -2.96
C LEU A 159 0.72 16.36 -1.44
N LYS A 160 -0.12 17.14 -0.79
CA LYS A 160 0.00 17.36 0.67
C LYS A 160 -0.19 16.07 1.45
N ASN A 161 0.35 16.03 2.68
CA ASN A 161 0.19 14.89 3.59
C ASN A 161 -1.28 14.48 3.72
N GLY A 162 -1.54 13.18 3.63
CA GLY A 162 -2.90 12.67 3.60
C GLY A 162 -2.99 11.15 3.57
N ILE A 163 -4.17 10.66 3.26
CA ILE A 163 -4.48 9.23 3.21
C ILE A 163 -4.75 8.83 1.76
N LEU A 164 -4.12 7.75 1.32
CA LEU A 164 -4.28 7.15 0.00
C LEU A 164 -4.94 5.77 0.15
N PHE A 165 -6.10 5.62 -0.41
CA PHE A 165 -6.89 4.39 -0.39
C PHE A 165 -6.85 3.72 -1.76
N LEU A 166 -6.47 2.46 -1.83
CA LEU A 166 -6.69 1.64 -3.00
C LEU A 166 -8.10 1.07 -2.95
N LYS A 167 -8.95 1.53 -3.85
CA LYS A 167 -10.37 1.23 -3.89
C LYS A 167 -10.81 0.69 -5.26
N GLY A 168 -12.04 0.23 -5.33
CA GLY A 168 -12.67 -0.18 -6.58
C GLY A 168 -14.18 -0.04 -6.52
N GLY A 169 -14.80 0.06 -7.70
CA GLY A 169 -16.24 0.28 -7.85
C GLY A 169 -16.65 1.75 -7.68
N ASP A 170 -17.96 1.95 -7.55
CA ASP A 170 -18.52 3.27 -7.30
C ASP A 170 -18.28 3.69 -5.84
N LEU A 171 -17.71 4.87 -5.65
CA LEU A 171 -17.40 5.43 -4.34
C LEU A 171 -18.30 6.62 -3.94
N ALA A 172 -19.30 6.98 -4.75
CA ALA A 172 -20.10 8.19 -4.52
C ALA A 172 -20.71 8.21 -3.12
N GLU A 173 -21.40 7.14 -2.72
CA GLU A 173 -21.99 6.99 -1.39
C GLU A 173 -20.93 7.01 -0.27
N GLU A 174 -19.81 6.32 -0.47
CA GLU A 174 -18.71 6.24 0.51
C GLU A 174 -18.03 7.60 0.73
N ILE A 175 -17.91 8.40 -0.32
CA ILE A 175 -17.38 9.76 -0.27
C ILE A 175 -18.35 10.69 0.47
N GLU A 176 -19.63 10.63 0.16
CA GLU A 176 -20.66 11.43 0.82
C GLU A 176 -20.69 11.15 2.33
N GLU A 177 -20.71 9.87 2.74
CA GLU A 177 -20.66 9.47 4.14
C GLU A 177 -19.42 9.99 4.88
N SER A 178 -18.30 10.12 4.19
CA SER A 178 -17.05 10.56 4.81
C SER A 178 -17.06 12.01 5.24
N ASN A 179 -17.93 12.84 4.67
CA ASN A 179 -17.95 14.29 4.86
C ASN A 179 -16.57 14.94 4.59
N LYS A 180 -15.79 14.38 3.67
CA LYS A 180 -14.45 14.84 3.30
C LYS A 180 -14.37 15.15 1.81
N LYS A 181 -13.51 16.11 1.48
CA LYS A 181 -13.09 16.27 0.09
C LYS A 181 -12.18 15.08 -0.26
N VAL A 182 -12.61 14.26 -1.20
CA VAL A 182 -11.86 13.10 -1.70
C VAL A 182 -11.52 13.36 -3.16
N GLU A 183 -10.25 13.24 -3.51
CA GLU A 183 -9.78 13.30 -4.88
C GLU A 183 -9.62 11.87 -5.42
N ILE A 184 -10.10 11.63 -6.64
CA ILE A 184 -10.11 10.32 -7.26
C ILE A 184 -9.14 10.30 -8.44
N PHE A 185 -8.24 9.33 -8.44
CA PHE A 185 -7.30 9.08 -9.51
C PHE A 185 -7.60 7.69 -10.11
N PRO A 186 -8.28 7.60 -11.28
CA PRO A 186 -8.52 6.32 -11.94
C PRO A 186 -7.20 5.63 -12.30
N ILE A 187 -7.03 4.38 -11.88
CA ILE A 187 -5.78 3.65 -12.13
C ILE A 187 -5.63 3.30 -13.61
N SER A 188 -6.73 3.19 -14.34
CA SER A 188 -6.74 3.02 -15.82
C SER A 188 -6.08 4.18 -16.59
N HIS A 189 -5.86 5.34 -15.96
CA HIS A 189 -5.08 6.42 -16.56
C HIS A 189 -3.56 6.15 -16.50
N PHE A 190 -3.14 5.20 -15.69
CA PHE A 190 -1.72 4.86 -15.49
C PHE A 190 -1.34 3.48 -16.01
N PHE A 191 -2.29 2.54 -16.01
CA PHE A 191 -2.08 1.14 -16.38
C PHE A 191 -3.16 0.66 -17.33
N ASP A 192 -2.79 -0.05 -18.41
CA ASP A 192 -3.69 -0.44 -19.50
C ASP A 192 -4.49 -1.73 -19.23
N GLU A 193 -4.16 -2.47 -18.15
CA GLU A 193 -4.77 -3.75 -17.86
C GLU A 193 -6.24 -3.59 -17.44
N GLU A 194 -7.16 -4.38 -18.04
CA GLU A 194 -8.62 -4.40 -17.78
C GLU A 194 -8.97 -4.43 -16.29
N PHE A 195 -8.14 -5.12 -15.49
CA PHE A 195 -8.30 -5.16 -14.03
C PHE A 195 -8.41 -3.77 -13.39
N PHE A 196 -7.79 -2.76 -13.97
CA PHE A 196 -7.74 -1.40 -13.43
C PHE A 196 -8.87 -0.48 -13.89
N GLU A 197 -9.74 -0.90 -14.80
CA GLU A 197 -10.86 -0.08 -15.29
C GLU A 197 -11.78 0.41 -14.16
N THR A 198 -11.97 -0.43 -13.14
CA THR A 198 -12.81 -0.12 -11.98
C THR A 198 -12.01 0.25 -10.72
N LYS A 199 -10.69 0.42 -10.81
CA LYS A 199 -9.83 0.68 -9.67
C LYS A 199 -9.37 2.13 -9.63
N VAL A 200 -9.28 2.65 -8.41
CA VAL A 200 -8.87 4.04 -8.17
C VAL A 200 -7.92 4.14 -6.98
N VAL A 201 -7.09 5.17 -7.01
CA VAL A 201 -6.49 5.72 -5.81
C VAL A 201 -7.39 6.87 -5.35
N ALA A 202 -7.99 6.74 -4.18
CA ALA A 202 -8.76 7.82 -3.56
C ALA A 202 -7.90 8.51 -2.50
N TYR A 203 -7.80 9.82 -2.57
CA TYR A 203 -6.98 10.61 -1.67
C TYR A 203 -7.81 11.59 -0.87
N THR A 204 -7.55 11.71 0.43
CA THR A 204 -8.14 12.73 1.28
C THR A 204 -7.15 13.28 2.30
N ARG A 205 -7.32 14.55 2.63
CA ARG A 205 -6.63 15.20 3.76
C ARG A 205 -7.48 15.11 5.01
N VAL A 206 -6.85 14.83 6.14
CA VAL A 206 -7.48 14.93 7.45
C VAL A 206 -6.86 16.14 8.15
N LYS A 207 -7.68 17.17 8.31
CA LYS A 207 -7.30 18.32 9.14
C LYS A 207 -7.45 18.00 10.62
#